data_9e563dcc4e1a7e8ab115f582b339312f
#
_entry.id   9e563dcc4e1a7e8ab115f582b339312f
#
_cell.length_a   1.000
_cell.length_b   1.000
_cell.length_c   1.000
_cell.angle_alpha   90.00
_cell.angle_beta   90.00
_cell.angle_gamma   90.00
#
_symmetry.space_group_name_H-M   'P 1'
#
loop_
_entity.id
_entity.type
_entity.pdbx_description
1 polymer ?
#
loop_
_entity_poly.entity_id
_entity_poly.type
_entity_poly.pdbx_seq_one_letter_code
_entity_poly.pdbx_strand_id
1 'polypeptide(L)'
;MKRTIVILGLLTAVVTAASSVNAEPLIWGVQVEQLENRFTGDAQSDVMAWDGDALIGTDELKFVVRSEGEFQTRSDRLETMETQLRLQKPISTFFDAVAGVRFDTPDGRDRVHGVLGVHGLAPQWFEVDADLFVSDRPSARFEVEYEALITNYLTLTPSIELDVPLRDNNDAEVAAWGPKLEVGARLSYDLVDRSVAPYVGVHYERVFGDTLDLREAEGEEGDGLFFVAGLRLMF
;
A
#
# COMPACT_ATOMS: atom_id res chain seq x y z
N MET A 1 18.67 -23.77 14.20
CA MET A 1 17.52 -24.59 13.75
C MET A 1 16.87 -23.80 12.61
N LYS A 2 16.92 -24.32 11.39
CA LYS A 2 16.42 -23.63 10.19
C LYS A 2 14.90 -23.68 10.19
N ARG A 3 14.24 -22.53 10.29
CA ARG A 3 12.81 -22.40 9.97
C ARG A 3 12.70 -21.95 8.53
N THR A 4 12.41 -22.88 7.65
CA THR A 4 12.06 -22.63 6.26
C THR A 4 10.65 -22.04 6.26
N ILE A 5 10.54 -20.76 5.91
CA ILE A 5 9.26 -20.10 5.68
C ILE A 5 8.75 -20.61 4.34
N VAL A 6 7.70 -21.42 4.38
CA VAL A 6 6.97 -21.86 3.19
C VAL A 6 5.86 -20.82 2.94
N ILE A 7 6.16 -19.81 2.14
CA ILE A 7 5.16 -18.96 1.51
C ILE A 7 5.05 -19.42 0.07
N LEU A 8 4.34 -20.52 -0.14
CA LEU A 8 3.86 -20.91 -1.46
C LEU A 8 2.72 -21.92 -1.27
N GLY A 9 1.50 -21.48 -1.42
CA GLY A 9 0.41 -22.45 -1.47
C GLY A 9 -0.96 -21.92 -1.05
N LEU A 10 -1.48 -20.88 -1.72
CA LEU A 10 -2.91 -20.60 -1.66
C LEU A 10 -3.42 -19.99 -2.96
N LEU A 11 -3.15 -20.69 -4.07
CA LEU A 11 -3.73 -20.30 -5.37
C LEU A 11 -4.11 -21.56 -6.15
N THR A 12 -4.89 -22.45 -5.53
CA THR A 12 -5.56 -23.53 -6.27
C THR A 12 -6.77 -23.99 -5.49
N ALA A 13 -7.92 -23.41 -5.76
CA ALA A 13 -9.23 -24.00 -5.76
C ALA A 13 -10.33 -22.94 -5.72
N VAL A 14 -10.82 -22.48 -6.86
CA VAL A 14 -12.26 -22.29 -7.10
C VAL A 14 -12.45 -22.08 -8.60
N VAL A 15 -12.63 -23.13 -9.34
CA VAL A 15 -13.30 -23.08 -10.64
C VAL A 15 -14.15 -24.34 -10.76
N THR A 16 -15.41 -24.28 -10.40
CA THR A 16 -16.50 -25.07 -11.02
C THR A 16 -17.84 -24.63 -10.49
N ALA A 17 -18.50 -23.69 -11.19
CA ALA A 17 -19.95 -23.62 -11.30
C ALA A 17 -20.31 -22.81 -12.55
N ALA A 18 -20.30 -23.48 -13.69
CA ALA A 18 -20.84 -22.92 -14.92
C ALA A 18 -22.36 -23.03 -14.88
N SER A 19 -23.05 -21.93 -14.64
CA SER A 19 -24.44 -21.74 -14.99
C SER A 19 -24.48 -20.70 -16.10
N SER A 20 -24.97 -21.07 -17.26
CA SER A 20 -25.15 -20.24 -18.47
C SER A 20 -26.24 -19.18 -18.25
N VAL A 21 -25.84 -18.07 -17.69
CA VAL A 21 -26.48 -16.76 -17.81
C VAL A 21 -25.41 -15.88 -18.41
N ASN A 22 -25.73 -14.90 -19.26
CA ASN A 22 -24.78 -13.97 -19.89
C ASN A 22 -23.64 -13.66 -18.92
N ALA A 23 -22.56 -14.43 -19.03
CA ALA A 23 -21.45 -14.31 -18.08
C ALA A 23 -20.73 -13.01 -18.45
N GLU A 24 -20.79 -12.03 -17.56
CA GLU A 24 -19.93 -10.88 -17.64
C GLU A 24 -18.48 -11.35 -17.73
N PRO A 25 -17.67 -10.71 -18.56
CA PRO A 25 -16.28 -11.11 -18.69
C PRO A 25 -15.57 -11.02 -17.33
N LEU A 26 -14.93 -12.11 -16.94
CA LEU A 26 -14.08 -12.11 -15.77
C LEU A 26 -12.82 -11.33 -16.09
N ILE A 27 -12.55 -10.29 -15.31
CA ILE A 27 -11.31 -9.51 -15.35
C ILE A 27 -10.41 -9.93 -14.20
N TRP A 28 -9.11 -9.88 -14.43
CA TRP A 28 -8.11 -10.09 -13.41
C TRP A 28 -6.86 -9.26 -13.72
N GLY A 29 -6.11 -8.93 -12.71
CA GLY A 29 -4.85 -8.21 -12.82
C GLY A 29 -4.00 -8.40 -11.59
N VAL A 30 -2.70 -8.23 -11.75
CA VAL A 30 -1.72 -8.20 -10.66
C VAL A 30 -0.82 -7.01 -10.90
N GLN A 31 -0.72 -6.14 -9.91
CA GLN A 31 0.13 -4.97 -9.94
C GLN A 31 1.04 -4.97 -8.72
N VAL A 32 2.30 -4.70 -8.92
CA VAL A 32 3.26 -4.37 -7.87
C VAL A 32 3.75 -2.97 -8.17
N GLU A 33 3.23 -2.00 -7.44
CA GLU A 33 3.55 -0.59 -7.64
C GLU A 33 4.91 -0.25 -7.09
N GLN A 34 5.22 -0.81 -5.94
CA GLN A 34 6.48 -0.60 -5.26
C GLN A 34 7.12 -1.94 -4.91
N LEU A 35 8.31 -2.14 -5.42
CA LEU A 35 9.27 -3.13 -4.96
C LEU A 35 10.61 -2.42 -4.93
N GLU A 36 10.91 -1.74 -3.82
CA GLU A 36 11.99 -0.77 -3.76
C GLU A 36 12.90 -0.95 -2.56
N ASN A 37 14.14 -0.49 -2.72
CA ASN A 37 15.02 -0.23 -1.60
C ASN A 37 15.03 1.27 -1.33
N ARG A 38 14.83 1.65 -0.07
CA ARG A 38 14.91 3.02 0.45
C ARG A 38 16.27 3.22 1.12
N PHE A 39 17.00 4.24 0.67
CA PHE A 39 18.34 4.55 1.12
C PHE A 39 18.33 5.87 1.87
N THR A 40 18.81 5.88 3.10
CA THR A 40 19.16 7.12 3.81
C THR A 40 20.62 7.47 3.57
N GLY A 41 20.98 8.76 3.71
CA GLY A 41 22.37 9.22 3.61
C GLY A 41 23.30 8.60 4.67
N ASP A 42 22.74 8.11 5.76
CA ASP A 42 23.44 7.34 6.78
C ASP A 42 23.26 5.86 6.49
N ALA A 43 24.38 5.15 6.28
CA ALA A 43 24.42 3.74 5.92
C ALA A 43 23.76 2.78 6.98
N GLN A 44 22.83 3.27 7.78
CA GLN A 44 22.21 2.51 8.88
C GLN A 44 20.79 2.01 8.61
N SER A 45 20.09 2.50 7.59
CA SER A 45 18.69 2.16 7.35
C SER A 45 18.38 1.86 5.88
N ASP A 46 18.89 0.72 5.38
CA ASP A 46 18.37 0.20 4.11
C ASP A 46 17.08 -0.57 4.38
N VAL A 47 15.96 -0.02 3.96
CA VAL A 47 14.63 -0.62 4.08
C VAL A 47 14.19 -1.11 2.70
N MET A 48 13.75 -2.36 2.62
CA MET A 48 13.05 -2.89 1.46
C MET A 48 11.57 -2.71 1.67
N ALA A 49 10.92 -1.93 0.80
CA ALA A 49 9.48 -1.72 0.81
C ALA A 49 8.81 -2.41 -0.38
N TRP A 50 7.59 -2.88 -0.17
CA TRP A 50 6.72 -3.38 -1.24
C TRP A 50 5.31 -2.87 -1.05
N ASP A 51 4.64 -2.61 -2.17
CA ASP A 51 3.21 -2.41 -2.27
C ASP A 51 2.71 -3.04 -3.57
N GLY A 52 1.62 -3.76 -3.49
CA GLY A 52 1.02 -4.39 -4.65
C GLY A 52 -0.33 -5.00 -4.36
N ASP A 53 -1.08 -5.18 -5.42
CA ASP A 53 -2.41 -5.75 -5.37
C ASP A 53 -2.64 -6.81 -6.45
N ALA A 54 -3.62 -7.63 -6.21
CA ALA A 54 -4.17 -8.58 -7.17
C ALA A 54 -5.68 -8.49 -7.14
N LEU A 55 -6.28 -8.32 -8.30
CA LEU A 55 -7.73 -8.23 -8.45
C LEU A 55 -8.29 -9.37 -9.30
N ILE A 56 -9.50 -9.78 -8.99
CA ILE A 56 -10.31 -10.68 -9.81
C ILE A 56 -11.79 -10.35 -9.63
N GLY A 57 -12.54 -10.30 -10.71
CA GLY A 57 -13.98 -10.02 -10.60
C GLY A 57 -14.63 -9.70 -11.94
N THR A 58 -15.72 -8.96 -11.84
CA THR A 58 -16.46 -8.41 -12.97
C THR A 58 -16.55 -6.89 -12.84
N ASP A 59 -17.13 -6.22 -13.83
CA ASP A 59 -17.38 -4.78 -13.75
C ASP A 59 -18.30 -4.38 -12.59
N GLU A 60 -19.13 -5.30 -12.09
CA GLU A 60 -20.07 -5.03 -10.99
C GLU A 60 -19.49 -5.31 -9.59
N LEU A 61 -18.54 -6.24 -9.49
CA LEU A 61 -17.93 -6.63 -8.21
C LEU A 61 -16.53 -7.19 -8.43
N LYS A 62 -15.54 -6.59 -7.76
CA LYS A 62 -14.16 -7.01 -7.76
C LYS A 62 -13.75 -7.48 -6.37
N PHE A 63 -12.99 -8.55 -6.30
CA PHE A 63 -12.25 -8.97 -5.12
C PHE A 63 -10.80 -8.55 -5.31
N VAL A 64 -10.25 -7.82 -4.33
CA VAL A 64 -8.89 -7.31 -4.36
C VAL A 64 -8.14 -7.79 -3.13
N VAL A 65 -6.93 -8.27 -3.34
CA VAL A 65 -5.96 -8.56 -2.28
C VAL A 65 -4.85 -7.54 -2.41
N ARG A 66 -4.68 -6.66 -1.42
CA ARG A 66 -3.58 -5.69 -1.35
C ARG A 66 -2.60 -6.11 -0.27
N SER A 67 -1.31 -5.98 -0.52
CA SER A 67 -0.25 -6.23 0.47
C SER A 67 0.82 -5.17 0.34
N GLU A 68 1.11 -4.52 1.47
CA GLU A 68 2.20 -3.56 1.62
C GLU A 68 3.04 -3.91 2.84
N GLY A 69 4.29 -3.46 2.86
CA GLY A 69 5.14 -3.67 4.04
C GLY A 69 6.56 -3.21 3.86
N GLU A 70 7.28 -3.25 4.98
CA GLU A 70 8.65 -2.82 5.09
C GLU A 70 9.51 -3.87 5.81
N PHE A 71 10.65 -4.14 5.23
CA PHE A 71 11.62 -5.08 5.75
C PHE A 71 12.97 -4.39 5.93
N GLN A 72 13.46 -4.34 7.15
CA GLN A 72 14.77 -3.79 7.45
C GLN A 72 15.85 -4.81 7.11
N THR A 73 16.56 -4.56 6.03
CA THR A 73 17.53 -5.50 5.45
C THR A 73 18.69 -5.78 6.41
N ARG A 74 19.09 -4.80 7.20
CA ARG A 74 20.27 -4.94 8.08
C ARG A 74 20.00 -5.74 9.35
N SER A 75 18.85 -5.56 9.98
CA SER A 75 18.44 -6.28 11.20
C SER A 75 17.77 -7.62 10.90
N ASP A 76 17.52 -7.93 9.61
CA ASP A 76 16.74 -9.09 9.14
C ASP A 76 15.35 -9.15 9.81
N ARG A 77 14.71 -7.97 9.93
CA ARG A 77 13.45 -7.80 10.66
C ARG A 77 12.36 -7.25 9.72
N LEU A 78 11.20 -7.86 9.78
CA LEU A 78 9.98 -7.32 9.21
C LEU A 78 9.48 -6.21 10.14
N GLU A 79 9.45 -4.97 9.67
CA GLU A 79 8.98 -3.82 10.45
C GLU A 79 7.48 -3.73 10.41
N THR A 80 6.92 -3.68 9.21
CA THR A 80 5.48 -3.61 9.01
C THR A 80 5.06 -4.55 7.89
N MET A 81 3.88 -5.13 8.01
CA MET A 81 3.21 -5.85 6.94
C MET A 81 1.71 -5.70 7.11
N GLU A 82 1.11 -5.12 6.12
CA GLU A 82 -0.33 -4.97 6.00
C GLU A 82 -0.84 -5.88 4.87
N THR A 83 -1.93 -6.58 5.11
CA THR A 83 -2.62 -7.36 4.08
C THR A 83 -4.10 -7.06 4.14
N GLN A 84 -4.68 -6.63 3.04
CA GLN A 84 -6.10 -6.32 2.92
C GLN A 84 -6.78 -7.31 1.98
N LEU A 85 -7.98 -7.75 2.37
CA LEU A 85 -8.92 -8.46 1.51
C LEU A 85 -10.13 -7.54 1.31
N ARG A 86 -10.30 -7.05 0.08
CA ARG A 86 -11.25 -5.98 -0.25
C ARG A 86 -12.29 -6.48 -1.26
N LEU A 87 -13.52 -6.07 -1.07
CA LEU A 87 -14.57 -6.12 -2.09
C LEU A 87 -14.81 -4.70 -2.58
N GLN A 88 -14.75 -4.50 -3.89
CA GLN A 88 -14.97 -3.21 -4.54
C GLN A 88 -16.21 -3.30 -5.41
N LYS A 89 -17.11 -2.34 -5.27
CA LYS A 89 -18.35 -2.23 -6.01
C LYS A 89 -18.51 -0.83 -6.58
N PRO A 90 -18.73 -0.65 -7.90
CA PRO A 90 -18.97 0.65 -8.49
C PRO A 90 -20.17 1.37 -7.86
N ILE A 91 -19.95 2.60 -7.43
CA ILE A 91 -20.97 3.55 -6.96
C ILE A 91 -21.15 4.71 -7.93
N SER A 92 -20.15 4.92 -8.81
CA SER A 92 -20.21 5.87 -9.90
C SER A 92 -19.36 5.37 -11.07
N THR A 93 -19.26 6.14 -12.14
CA THR A 93 -18.40 5.82 -13.30
C THR A 93 -16.92 5.77 -12.94
N PHE A 94 -16.51 6.51 -11.90
CA PHE A 94 -15.10 6.72 -11.56
C PHE A 94 -14.74 6.24 -10.15
N PHE A 95 -15.71 5.87 -9.33
CA PHE A 95 -15.49 5.48 -7.94
C PHE A 95 -16.19 4.18 -7.58
N ASP A 96 -15.46 3.35 -6.88
CA ASP A 96 -15.92 2.11 -6.26
C ASP A 96 -16.03 2.32 -4.73
N ALA A 97 -17.10 1.82 -4.14
CA ALA A 97 -17.16 1.62 -2.68
C ALA A 97 -16.34 0.39 -2.31
N VAL A 98 -15.61 0.49 -1.23
CA VAL A 98 -14.73 -0.56 -0.70
C VAL A 98 -15.26 -1.05 0.64
N ALA A 99 -15.30 -2.37 0.82
CA ALA A 99 -15.53 -3.00 2.12
C ALA A 99 -14.62 -4.22 2.26
N GLY A 100 -14.01 -4.41 3.43
CA GLY A 100 -13.03 -5.49 3.57
C GLY A 100 -12.52 -5.70 4.98
N VAL A 101 -11.43 -6.44 5.06
CA VAL A 101 -10.66 -6.67 6.28
C VAL A 101 -9.19 -6.43 6.02
N ARG A 102 -8.51 -5.85 6.99
CA ARG A 102 -7.08 -5.60 7.02
C ARG A 102 -6.46 -6.38 8.17
N PHE A 103 -5.33 -6.99 7.89
CA PHE A 103 -4.51 -7.74 8.83
C PHE A 103 -3.15 -7.06 8.92
N ASP A 104 -2.79 -6.60 10.10
CA ASP A 104 -1.47 -6.03 10.37
C ASP A 104 -0.61 -7.07 11.09
N THR A 105 0.59 -7.25 10.60
CA THR A 105 1.64 -8.10 11.17
C THR A 105 2.95 -7.33 11.08
N PRO A 106 3.81 -7.32 11.99
CA PRO A 106 3.86 -7.27 13.42
C PRO A 106 4.61 -6.04 13.91
N ASP A 107 4.38 -5.48 14.85
CA ASP A 107 5.16 -5.12 16.02
C ASP A 107 4.18 -5.13 17.19
N GLY A 108 4.31 -6.16 18.03
CA GLY A 108 3.44 -6.37 19.15
C GLY A 108 2.39 -7.44 18.91
N ARG A 109 1.20 -7.11 18.52
CA ARG A 109 0.08 -8.07 18.30
C ARG A 109 -0.45 -7.95 16.89
N ASP A 110 -0.64 -9.11 16.25
CA ASP A 110 -1.44 -9.19 15.03
C ASP A 110 -2.78 -8.50 15.27
N ARG A 111 -3.18 -7.63 14.34
CA ARG A 111 -4.41 -6.86 14.43
C ARG A 111 -5.28 -7.10 13.22
N VAL A 112 -6.58 -7.03 13.46
CA VAL A 112 -7.59 -7.13 12.42
C VAL A 112 -8.45 -5.88 12.47
N HIS A 113 -8.61 -5.23 11.32
CA HIS A 113 -9.45 -4.06 11.14
C HIS A 113 -10.53 -4.36 10.10
N GLY A 114 -11.74 -3.85 10.29
CA GLY A 114 -12.69 -3.70 9.21
C GLY A 114 -12.29 -2.55 8.31
N VAL A 115 -12.43 -2.69 7.01
CA VAL A 115 -12.12 -1.65 6.01
C VAL A 115 -13.41 -1.16 5.40
N LEU A 116 -13.61 0.16 5.38
CA LEU A 116 -14.68 0.85 4.66
C LEU A 116 -14.05 2.02 3.91
N GLY A 117 -14.25 2.11 2.62
CA GLY A 117 -13.58 3.14 1.84
C GLY A 117 -14.18 3.41 0.48
N VAL A 118 -13.47 4.25 -0.25
CA VAL A 118 -13.74 4.62 -1.64
C VAL A 118 -12.43 4.61 -2.39
N HIS A 119 -12.42 3.96 -3.54
CA HIS A 119 -11.30 3.90 -4.47
C HIS A 119 -11.74 4.38 -5.83
N GLY A 120 -10.92 5.13 -6.55
CA GLY A 120 -11.23 5.52 -7.91
C GLY A 120 -10.42 6.68 -8.46
N LEU A 121 -10.87 7.17 -9.62
CA LEU A 121 -10.20 8.24 -10.37
C LEU A 121 -10.96 9.57 -10.21
N ALA A 122 -10.30 10.53 -9.57
CA ALA A 122 -10.77 11.91 -9.49
C ALA A 122 -10.52 12.68 -10.82
N PRO A 123 -11.10 13.88 -11.01
CA PRO A 123 -10.81 14.71 -12.19
C PRO A 123 -9.31 14.89 -12.41
N GLN A 124 -8.89 14.95 -13.68
CA GLN A 124 -7.52 14.99 -14.17
C GLN A 124 -6.72 13.70 -13.93
N TRP A 125 -7.40 12.57 -13.70
CA TRP A 125 -6.80 11.23 -13.56
C TRP A 125 -5.97 11.04 -12.28
N PHE A 126 -6.29 11.76 -11.22
CA PHE A 126 -5.76 11.43 -9.90
C PHE A 126 -6.41 10.14 -9.39
N GLU A 127 -5.61 9.16 -9.08
CA GLU A 127 -6.05 7.99 -8.33
C GLU A 127 -6.19 8.37 -6.87
N VAL A 128 -7.31 7.99 -6.26
CA VAL A 128 -7.64 8.36 -4.89
C VAL A 128 -8.16 7.14 -4.15
N ASP A 129 -7.53 6.85 -3.03
CA ASP A 129 -8.02 5.94 -2.00
C ASP A 129 -8.36 6.74 -0.73
N ALA A 130 -9.51 6.44 -0.14
CA ALA A 130 -9.91 7.00 1.14
C ALA A 130 -10.53 5.89 1.98
N ASP A 131 -9.80 5.43 2.97
CA ASP A 131 -10.15 4.27 3.79
C ASP A 131 -10.32 4.63 5.26
N LEU A 132 -11.32 4.04 5.89
CA LEU A 132 -11.53 4.04 7.33
C LEU A 132 -11.30 2.62 7.85
N PHE A 133 -10.33 2.47 8.73
CA PHE A 133 -10.02 1.23 9.41
C PHE A 133 -10.72 1.17 10.76
N VAL A 134 -11.62 0.22 10.92
CA VAL A 134 -12.49 0.10 12.10
C VAL A 134 -12.03 -1.07 12.96
N SER A 135 -11.53 -0.74 14.16
CA SER A 135 -11.09 -1.71 15.17
C SER A 135 -11.13 -1.08 16.56
N ASP A 136 -10.49 -1.69 17.54
CA ASP A 136 -10.20 -1.09 18.84
C ASP A 136 -9.28 0.14 18.75
N ARG A 137 -8.52 0.27 17.64
CA ARG A 137 -7.64 1.39 17.30
C ARG A 137 -7.92 1.86 15.87
N PRO A 138 -8.98 2.61 15.70
CA PRO A 138 -9.40 3.06 14.38
C PRO A 138 -8.42 4.10 13.82
N SER A 139 -8.23 4.06 12.50
CA SER A 139 -7.48 5.06 11.73
C SER A 139 -8.16 5.37 10.41
N ALA A 140 -7.80 6.47 9.79
CA ALA A 140 -8.22 6.84 8.46
C ALA A 140 -6.98 7.09 7.60
N ARG A 141 -6.99 6.56 6.37
CA ARG A 141 -5.95 6.78 5.36
C ARG A 141 -6.54 7.50 4.16
N PHE A 142 -5.79 8.43 3.65
CA PHE A 142 -6.09 9.12 2.41
C PHE A 142 -4.85 9.12 1.53
N GLU A 143 -4.97 8.55 0.34
CA GLU A 143 -3.89 8.42 -0.63
C GLU A 143 -4.30 9.05 -1.96
N VAL A 144 -3.37 9.73 -2.59
CA VAL A 144 -3.53 10.33 -3.92
C VAL A 144 -2.26 10.08 -4.72
N GLU A 145 -2.45 9.52 -5.90
CA GLU A 145 -1.38 9.31 -6.87
C GLU A 145 -1.76 9.92 -8.23
N TYR A 146 -0.74 10.28 -9.01
CA TYR A 146 -0.92 10.77 -10.36
C TYR A 146 0.17 10.24 -11.30
N GLU A 147 -0.22 9.61 -12.40
CA GLU A 147 0.72 9.18 -13.43
C GLU A 147 0.91 10.27 -14.50
N ALA A 148 2.03 11.00 -14.43
CA ALA A 148 2.42 11.98 -15.42
C ALA A 148 3.28 11.36 -16.52
N LEU A 149 2.71 11.08 -17.68
CA LEU A 149 3.44 10.61 -18.86
C LEU A 149 4.32 11.73 -19.42
N ILE A 150 5.63 11.68 -19.16
CA ILE A 150 6.61 12.63 -19.71
C ILE A 150 6.92 12.28 -21.18
N THR A 151 7.05 10.99 -21.46
CA THR A 151 7.16 10.43 -22.81
C THR A 151 6.38 9.12 -22.88
N ASN A 152 6.36 8.45 -24.02
CA ASN A 152 5.71 7.13 -24.16
C ASN A 152 6.34 6.04 -23.28
N TYR A 153 7.55 6.25 -22.76
CA TYR A 153 8.30 5.30 -21.96
C TYR A 153 8.67 5.84 -20.59
N LEU A 154 8.53 7.12 -20.34
CA LEU A 154 8.97 7.77 -19.11
C LEU A 154 7.77 8.34 -18.38
N THR A 155 7.49 7.86 -17.20
CA THR A 155 6.38 8.28 -16.34
C THR A 155 6.93 8.82 -15.04
N LEU A 156 6.42 9.97 -14.60
CA LEU A 156 6.65 10.52 -13.26
C LEU A 156 5.39 10.27 -12.43
N THR A 157 5.55 9.61 -11.30
CA THR A 157 4.47 9.27 -10.40
C THR A 157 4.67 9.96 -9.05
N PRO A 158 4.12 11.17 -8.84
CA PRO A 158 4.01 11.76 -7.52
C PRO A 158 2.89 11.10 -6.72
N SER A 159 3.12 10.86 -5.43
CA SER A 159 2.16 10.30 -4.49
C SER A 159 2.15 11.07 -3.17
N ILE A 160 1.00 11.11 -2.53
CA ILE A 160 0.82 11.66 -1.17
C ILE A 160 -0.07 10.69 -0.41
N GLU A 161 0.37 10.29 0.78
CA GLU A 161 -0.42 9.49 1.71
C GLU A 161 -0.50 10.21 3.05
N LEU A 162 -1.66 10.19 3.66
CA LEU A 162 -1.93 10.75 4.99
C LEU A 162 -2.64 9.69 5.83
N ASP A 163 -1.96 9.18 6.82
CA ASP A 163 -2.51 8.28 7.84
C ASP A 163 -2.87 9.07 9.10
N VAL A 164 -4.11 8.94 9.56
CA VAL A 164 -4.62 9.65 10.73
C VAL A 164 -5.11 8.65 11.77
N PRO A 165 -4.37 8.41 12.86
CA PRO A 165 -4.84 7.60 13.97
C PRO A 165 -5.96 8.35 14.69
N LEU A 166 -7.08 7.67 14.95
CA LEU A 166 -8.25 8.24 15.63
C LEU A 166 -8.26 7.91 17.13
N ARG A 167 -7.33 7.10 17.60
CA ARG A 167 -7.17 6.69 18.99
C ARG A 167 -5.71 6.39 19.30
N ASP A 168 -5.31 6.63 20.56
CA ASP A 168 -3.96 6.31 21.05
C ASP A 168 -3.64 4.83 20.89
N ASN A 169 -2.42 4.56 20.43
CA ASN A 169 -1.82 3.26 20.31
C ASN A 169 -0.47 3.24 21.00
N ASN A 170 -0.45 3.02 22.30
CA ASN A 170 0.78 3.01 23.09
C ASN A 170 1.74 1.86 22.72
N ASP A 171 1.23 0.77 22.10
CA ASP A 171 2.09 -0.35 21.68
C ASP A 171 2.86 -0.03 20.39
N ALA A 172 2.43 0.96 19.63
CA ALA A 172 3.06 1.43 18.39
C ALA A 172 3.48 2.90 18.48
N GLU A 173 3.50 3.49 19.70
CA GLU A 173 3.94 4.89 19.95
C GLU A 173 3.21 5.91 19.08
N VAL A 174 1.93 5.67 18.84
CA VAL A 174 1.08 6.53 18.00
C VAL A 174 0.01 7.16 18.87
N ALA A 175 -0.05 8.49 18.87
CA ALA A 175 -1.07 9.25 19.54
C ALA A 175 -2.27 9.53 18.62
N ALA A 176 -3.46 9.62 19.21
CA ALA A 176 -4.65 10.05 18.48
C ALA A 176 -4.44 11.44 17.87
N TRP A 177 -4.85 11.59 16.61
CA TRP A 177 -4.70 12.84 15.84
C TRP A 177 -3.26 13.28 15.61
N GLY A 178 -2.27 12.37 15.77
CA GLY A 178 -0.88 12.57 15.37
C GLY A 178 -0.66 11.93 13.98
N PRO A 179 -0.98 12.63 12.88
CA PRO A 179 -0.93 12.05 11.56
C PRO A 179 0.50 11.77 11.08
N LYS A 180 0.65 10.76 10.23
CA LYS A 180 1.83 10.51 9.40
C LYS A 180 1.52 10.98 7.98
N LEU A 181 2.40 11.77 7.41
CA LEU A 181 2.36 12.20 6.01
C LEU A 181 3.52 11.56 5.27
N GLU A 182 3.23 10.93 4.15
CA GLU A 182 4.22 10.44 3.20
C GLU A 182 4.06 11.14 1.85
N VAL A 183 5.18 11.52 1.26
CA VAL A 183 5.20 12.16 -0.06
C VAL A 183 6.26 11.48 -0.90
N GLY A 184 5.86 10.93 -2.04
CA GLY A 184 6.72 10.24 -2.97
C GLY A 184 6.78 10.92 -4.33
N ALA A 185 7.88 10.70 -5.04
CA ALA A 185 7.96 10.98 -6.47
C ALA A 185 8.89 9.95 -7.11
N ARG A 186 8.35 9.16 -8.03
CA ARG A 186 9.07 8.07 -8.71
C ARG A 186 9.11 8.33 -10.20
N LEU A 187 10.28 8.22 -10.82
CA LEU A 187 10.48 8.35 -12.27
C LEU A 187 10.78 6.95 -12.82
N SER A 188 9.81 6.39 -13.52
CA SER A 188 9.86 5.05 -14.08
C SER A 188 10.14 5.06 -15.59
N TYR A 189 10.81 4.01 -16.07
CA TYR A 189 11.06 3.79 -17.47
C TYR A 189 10.49 2.42 -17.92
N ASP A 190 9.50 2.46 -18.81
CA ASP A 190 8.83 1.25 -19.31
C ASP A 190 9.76 0.46 -20.24
N LEU A 191 10.08 -0.79 -19.86
CA LEU A 191 10.96 -1.67 -20.62
C LEU A 191 10.20 -2.62 -21.54
N VAL A 192 9.10 -3.21 -21.07
CA VAL A 192 8.38 -4.28 -21.78
C VAL A 192 6.89 -3.99 -21.71
N ASP A 193 6.35 -3.35 -22.74
CA ASP A 193 4.91 -3.09 -22.90
C ASP A 193 4.19 -2.67 -21.59
N ARG A 194 4.88 -1.87 -20.75
CA ARG A 194 4.48 -1.42 -19.41
C ARG A 194 4.39 -2.52 -18.34
N SER A 195 4.74 -3.77 -18.68
CA SER A 195 4.70 -4.86 -17.69
C SER A 195 5.84 -4.81 -16.69
N VAL A 196 6.96 -4.17 -17.05
CA VAL A 196 8.15 -4.04 -16.19
C VAL A 196 8.72 -2.64 -16.35
N ALA A 197 8.75 -1.87 -15.27
CA ALA A 197 9.29 -0.53 -15.26
C ALA A 197 10.23 -0.33 -14.05
N PRO A 198 11.57 -0.33 -14.24
CA PRO A 198 12.49 0.14 -13.23
C PRO A 198 12.28 1.64 -12.98
N TYR A 199 12.47 2.06 -11.75
CA TYR A 199 12.37 3.46 -11.37
C TYR A 199 13.43 3.88 -10.35
N VAL A 200 13.60 5.19 -10.27
CA VAL A 200 14.32 5.87 -9.19
C VAL A 200 13.45 7.02 -8.69
N GLY A 201 13.65 7.41 -7.43
CA GLY A 201 12.81 8.47 -6.88
C GLY A 201 13.28 8.96 -5.52
N VAL A 202 12.38 9.68 -4.89
CA VAL A 202 12.51 10.18 -3.52
C VAL A 202 11.24 9.86 -2.76
N HIS A 203 11.39 9.57 -1.48
CA HIS A 203 10.32 9.34 -0.54
C HIS A 203 10.61 10.13 0.72
N TYR A 204 9.66 10.90 1.18
CA TYR A 204 9.73 11.69 2.40
C TYR A 204 8.56 11.32 3.30
N GLU A 205 8.85 11.06 4.56
CA GLU A 205 7.85 10.81 5.58
C GLU A 205 8.00 11.78 6.75
N ARG A 206 6.88 12.10 7.39
CA ARG A 206 6.87 12.92 8.58
C ARG A 206 5.68 12.62 9.47
N VAL A 207 5.93 12.49 10.76
CA VAL A 207 4.90 12.42 11.78
C VAL A 207 4.66 13.78 12.43
N PHE A 208 3.44 13.99 12.93
CA PHE A 208 3.03 15.26 13.53
C PHE A 208 2.34 15.05 14.89
N GLY A 209 2.15 16.16 15.61
CA GLY A 209 1.40 16.20 16.87
C GLY A 209 2.04 15.36 17.97
N ASP A 210 1.23 14.81 18.84
CA ASP A 210 1.68 14.07 20.02
C ASP A 210 2.43 12.78 19.64
N THR A 211 2.26 12.25 18.41
CA THR A 211 3.06 11.13 17.87
C THR A 211 4.52 11.53 17.70
N LEU A 212 4.78 12.77 17.23
CA LEU A 212 6.12 13.31 17.13
C LEU A 212 6.78 13.42 18.50
N ASP A 213 6.05 13.96 19.49
CA ASP A 213 6.55 14.12 20.87
C ASP A 213 6.93 12.76 21.50
N LEU A 214 6.16 11.69 21.20
CA LEU A 214 6.45 10.33 21.66
C LEU A 214 7.75 9.80 21.04
N ARG A 215 7.94 9.93 19.72
CA ARG A 215 9.16 9.49 19.01
C ARG A 215 10.38 10.26 19.47
N GLU A 216 10.29 11.58 19.60
CA GLU A 216 11.40 12.40 20.10
C GLU A 216 11.80 12.03 21.55
N ALA A 217 10.84 11.64 22.39
CA ALA A 217 11.10 11.19 23.75
C ALA A 217 11.92 9.87 23.79
N GLU A 218 11.80 9.02 22.76
CA GLU A 218 12.59 7.79 22.60
C GLU A 218 13.89 8.01 21.81
N GLY A 219 14.09 9.21 21.29
CA GLY A 219 15.29 9.59 20.54
C GLY A 219 15.22 9.23 19.07
N GLU A 220 14.01 9.00 18.55
CA GLU A 220 13.75 8.77 17.13
C GLU A 220 13.49 10.10 16.39
N GLU A 221 13.86 10.12 15.10
CA GLU A 221 13.57 11.27 14.23
C GLU A 221 12.10 11.27 13.81
N GLY A 222 11.48 12.44 13.79
CA GLY A 222 10.08 12.61 13.39
C GLY A 222 9.87 12.72 11.89
N ASP A 223 10.95 12.80 11.10
CA ASP A 223 10.90 12.87 9.64
C ASP A 223 12.09 12.15 9.01
N GLY A 224 11.91 11.69 7.77
CA GLY A 224 12.93 10.99 7.00
C GLY A 224 12.86 11.29 5.51
N LEU A 225 13.99 11.45 4.85
CA LEU A 225 14.11 11.56 3.41
C LEU A 225 14.94 10.40 2.87
N PHE A 226 14.33 9.66 1.94
CA PHE A 226 14.93 8.49 1.33
C PHE A 226 15.10 8.69 -0.18
N PHE A 227 16.21 8.24 -0.71
CA PHE A 227 16.34 7.96 -2.14
C PHE A 227 15.84 6.53 -2.37
N VAL A 228 15.05 6.33 -3.43
CA VAL A 228 14.47 5.03 -3.73
C VAL A 228 14.89 4.54 -5.11
N ALA A 229 15.09 3.23 -5.21
CA ALA A 229 15.28 2.55 -6.48
C ALA A 229 14.52 1.21 -6.45
N GLY A 230 13.75 0.93 -7.49
CA GLY A 230 12.85 -0.20 -7.48
C GLY A 230 12.35 -0.62 -8.86
N LEU A 231 11.35 -1.50 -8.81
CA LEU A 231 10.66 -2.04 -9.97
C LEU A 231 9.15 -1.91 -9.78
N ARG A 232 8.44 -1.49 -10.83
CA ARG A 232 7.00 -1.62 -10.96
C ARG A 232 6.69 -2.76 -11.93
N LEU A 233 5.71 -3.60 -11.57
CA LEU A 233 5.28 -4.75 -12.38
C LEU A 233 3.76 -4.69 -12.56
N MET A 234 3.27 -4.99 -13.78
CA MET A 234 1.85 -5.01 -14.10
C MET A 234 1.54 -6.16 -15.07
N PHE A 235 0.55 -6.99 -14.72
CA PHE A 235 0.15 -8.17 -15.49
C PHE A 235 -1.37 -8.31 -15.58
#